data_58c910399cd454b29516f5a3391c512a
#
_entry.id   58c910399cd454b29516f5a3391c512a
#
_cell.length_a   1.000
_cell.length_b   1.000
_cell.length_c   1.000
_cell.angle_alpha   90.00
_cell.angle_beta   90.00
_cell.angle_gamma   90.00
#
_symmetry.space_group_name_H-M   'P 1'
#
loop_
_entity.id
_entity.type
_entity.pdbx_description
1 polymer ?
#
loop_
_entity_poly.entity_id
_entity_poly.type
_entity_poly.pdbx_seq_one_letter_code
_entity_poly.pdbx_strand_id
1 'polypeptide(L)'
;MLITLDCARFDAYNEARKPLLDAVGKARQAYSQATYTYASHASMFQGILPHVFSAEPFYNRGIRQLWRMRDKVGKKPALIEFPLDTGGIIGGFVQAGYHVAGTGAMSWFRDPKPLREAFPNFEFTGIDAKRQVSYIVKQWKRKATRPFFGFINFGEPHGPYMHDEMAGAAEVKGTTGTANFRERPHAAKLPSTQWSFDEKLWRQQVDCISYLDARMGDLFTELGRDKVGVTIAVCGDHGECFGEDGLYGHGFYHPKIMEVPMLIFRLNEDGSFTDDVNQIAERACLS
;
A
#
# COMPACT_ATOMS: atom_id res chain seq x y z
N MET A 1 2.93 1.95 13.00
CA MET A 1 3.53 1.85 11.65
C MET A 1 2.46 1.40 10.67
N LEU A 2 2.45 1.94 9.47
CA LEU A 2 1.55 1.54 8.37
C LEU A 2 2.38 0.97 7.22
N ILE A 3 2.03 -0.24 6.76
CA ILE A 3 2.65 -0.93 5.64
C ILE A 3 1.58 -1.24 4.61
N THR A 4 1.73 -0.75 3.39
CA THR A 4 0.85 -1.10 2.27
C THR A 4 1.57 -2.01 1.28
N LEU A 5 0.86 -3.02 0.80
CA LEU A 5 1.28 -3.94 -0.26
C LEU A 5 0.56 -3.53 -1.53
N ASP A 6 1.27 -2.88 -2.45
CA ASP A 6 0.67 -2.30 -3.67
C ASP A 6 0.05 -3.39 -4.54
N CYS A 7 -1.19 -3.20 -4.97
CA CYS A 7 -1.99 -4.16 -5.74
C CYS A 7 -2.27 -5.51 -5.07
N ALA A 8 -1.97 -5.71 -3.78
CA ALA A 8 -2.08 -7.02 -3.15
C ALA A 8 -3.54 -7.45 -2.95
N ARG A 9 -3.97 -8.46 -3.70
CA ARG A 9 -5.29 -9.09 -3.58
C ARG A 9 -5.40 -9.92 -2.30
N PHE A 10 -6.59 -9.98 -1.74
CA PHE A 10 -6.83 -10.82 -0.55
C PHE A 10 -6.63 -12.32 -0.82
N ASP A 11 -7.08 -12.83 -1.98
CA ASP A 11 -6.90 -14.24 -2.33
C ASP A 11 -5.43 -14.59 -2.62
N ALA A 12 -4.66 -13.72 -3.26
CA ALA A 12 -3.23 -13.90 -3.47
C ALA A 12 -2.45 -13.87 -2.14
N TYR A 13 -2.84 -12.98 -1.22
CA TYR A 13 -2.27 -12.94 0.12
C TYR A 13 -2.53 -14.25 0.89
N ASN A 14 -3.73 -14.80 0.82
CA ASN A 14 -4.05 -16.07 1.50
C ASN A 14 -3.27 -17.25 0.94
N GLU A 15 -2.99 -17.27 -0.35
CA GLU A 15 -2.20 -18.32 -1.02
C GLU A 15 -0.70 -18.21 -0.74
N ALA A 16 -0.20 -17.01 -0.45
CA ALA A 16 1.21 -16.75 -0.25
C ALA A 16 1.77 -17.50 0.97
N ARG A 17 3.01 -18.01 0.84
CA ARG A 17 3.76 -18.57 1.95
C ARG A 17 4.33 -17.44 2.80
N LYS A 18 3.78 -17.22 3.97
CA LYS A 18 4.10 -16.09 4.84
C LYS A 18 4.18 -16.48 6.31
N PRO A 19 5.15 -17.32 6.68
CA PRO A 19 5.23 -17.92 8.02
C PRO A 19 5.31 -16.88 9.14
N LEU A 20 5.91 -15.71 8.90
CA LEU A 20 5.95 -14.63 9.88
C LEU A 20 4.56 -14.05 10.12
N LEU A 21 3.88 -13.62 9.06
CA LEU A 21 2.56 -12.99 9.18
C LEU A 21 1.50 -14.00 9.64
N ASP A 22 1.64 -15.27 9.27
CA ASP A 22 0.76 -16.35 9.77
C ASP A 22 0.96 -16.61 11.27
N ALA A 23 2.20 -16.45 11.79
CA ALA A 23 2.48 -16.54 13.22
C ALA A 23 1.96 -15.32 14.01
N VAL A 24 1.86 -14.16 13.36
CA VAL A 24 1.26 -12.95 13.96
C VAL A 24 -0.24 -13.11 14.11
N GLY A 25 -0.93 -13.62 13.08
CA GLY A 25 -2.37 -13.80 13.09
C GLY A 25 -2.95 -13.95 11.68
N LYS A 26 -4.27 -14.16 11.63
CA LYS A 26 -4.99 -14.29 10.37
C LYS A 26 -5.43 -12.92 9.86
N ALA A 27 -5.01 -12.58 8.65
CA ALA A 27 -5.51 -11.36 7.99
C ALA A 27 -7.03 -11.44 7.76
N ARG A 28 -7.68 -10.31 7.91
CA ARG A 28 -9.09 -10.12 7.57
C ARG A 28 -9.20 -9.59 6.15
N GLN A 29 -10.29 -9.97 5.48
CA GLN A 29 -10.68 -9.33 4.24
C GLN A 29 -11.19 -7.92 4.58
N ALA A 30 -10.56 -6.92 3.98
CA ALA A 30 -10.99 -5.53 4.03
C ALA A 30 -11.33 -5.06 2.61
N TYR A 31 -11.94 -3.87 2.53
CA TYR A 31 -12.27 -3.25 1.26
C TYR A 31 -11.45 -1.98 1.10
N SER A 32 -10.73 -1.89 -0.02
CA SER A 32 -9.99 -0.70 -0.38
C SER A 32 -10.92 0.51 -0.54
N GLN A 33 -10.43 1.68 -0.18
CA GLN A 33 -11.17 2.93 -0.33
C GLN A 33 -11.19 3.44 -1.78
N ALA A 34 -10.34 2.91 -2.64
CA ALA A 34 -10.25 3.28 -4.05
C ALA A 34 -9.65 2.15 -4.88
N THR A 35 -9.62 2.35 -6.20
CA THR A 35 -9.25 1.32 -7.19
C THR A 35 -7.84 1.49 -7.73
N TYR A 36 -7.02 2.37 -7.12
CA TYR A 36 -5.62 2.62 -7.52
C TYR A 36 -4.85 3.35 -6.43
N THR A 37 -3.54 3.21 -6.45
CA THR A 37 -2.57 3.62 -5.42
C THR A 37 -2.79 5.03 -4.88
N TYR A 38 -2.90 6.01 -5.79
CA TYR A 38 -2.97 7.41 -5.38
C TYR A 38 -4.22 7.73 -4.55
N ALA A 39 -5.40 7.35 -5.05
CA ALA A 39 -6.66 7.67 -4.37
C ALA A 39 -6.79 6.88 -3.06
N SER A 40 -6.31 5.63 -3.02
CA SER A 40 -6.32 4.82 -1.81
C SER A 40 -5.46 5.43 -0.71
N HIS A 41 -4.22 5.80 -1.02
CA HIS A 41 -3.33 6.44 -0.04
C HIS A 41 -3.79 7.84 0.38
N ALA A 42 -4.33 8.62 -0.56
CA ALA A 42 -4.91 9.93 -0.22
C ALA A 42 -6.05 9.76 0.79
N SER A 43 -6.92 8.77 0.61
CA SER A 43 -7.99 8.44 1.55
C SER A 43 -7.46 8.03 2.92
N MET A 44 -6.46 7.14 2.95
CA MET A 44 -5.82 6.69 4.20
C MET A 44 -5.16 7.85 4.94
N PHE A 45 -4.43 8.74 4.23
CA PHE A 45 -3.69 9.83 4.85
C PHE A 45 -4.59 10.97 5.32
N GLN A 46 -5.72 11.18 4.67
CA GLN A 46 -6.69 12.20 5.06
C GLN A 46 -7.79 11.68 6.01
N GLY A 47 -7.94 10.35 6.15
CA GLY A 47 -9.01 9.75 6.93
C GLY A 47 -10.39 9.99 6.33
N ILE A 48 -10.51 10.01 5.00
CA ILE A 48 -11.74 10.28 4.28
C ILE A 48 -12.16 9.12 3.38
N LEU A 49 -13.46 9.00 3.14
CA LEU A 49 -14.01 8.11 2.12
C LEU A 49 -14.15 8.88 0.80
N PRO A 50 -13.45 8.45 -0.27
CA PRO A 50 -13.38 9.23 -1.51
C PRO A 50 -14.65 9.17 -2.36
N HIS A 51 -15.57 8.28 -2.08
CA HIS A 51 -16.77 8.07 -2.89
C HIS A 51 -17.92 7.41 -2.11
N VAL A 52 -19.12 7.62 -2.59
CA VAL A 52 -20.31 6.87 -2.16
C VAL A 52 -20.37 5.58 -2.97
N PHE A 53 -20.42 4.42 -2.32
CA PHE A 53 -20.61 3.16 -3.00
C PHE A 53 -21.97 3.12 -3.70
N SER A 54 -21.98 2.88 -5.01
CA SER A 54 -23.15 2.53 -5.77
C SER A 54 -23.16 1.01 -5.97
N ALA A 55 -24.32 0.39 -5.80
CA ALA A 55 -24.50 -1.05 -5.93
C ALA A 55 -24.43 -1.56 -7.40
N GLU A 56 -24.35 -0.67 -8.38
CA GLU A 56 -24.28 -1.04 -9.77
C GLU A 56 -22.83 -1.28 -10.23
N PRO A 57 -22.57 -2.23 -11.15
CA PRO A 57 -21.25 -2.45 -11.73
C PRO A 57 -20.78 -1.15 -12.37
N PHE A 58 -19.83 -0.50 -11.72
CA PHE A 58 -19.63 0.90 -11.88
C PHE A 58 -18.37 1.21 -12.64
N TYR A 59 -18.59 1.71 -13.82
CA TYR A 59 -17.57 2.27 -14.69
C TYR A 59 -17.41 3.75 -14.39
N ASN A 60 -16.72 4.11 -13.31
CA ASN A 60 -16.57 5.51 -12.98
C ASN A 60 -15.44 6.18 -13.76
N ARG A 61 -15.76 6.66 -14.95
CA ARG A 61 -14.89 7.60 -15.68
C ARG A 61 -14.58 8.86 -14.86
N GLY A 62 -15.43 9.19 -13.88
CA GLY A 62 -15.29 10.37 -13.02
C GLY A 62 -14.24 10.22 -11.93
N ILE A 63 -13.92 9.01 -11.45
CA ILE A 63 -12.92 8.83 -10.37
C ILE A 63 -11.57 9.41 -10.77
N ARG A 64 -11.13 9.25 -12.00
CA ARG A 64 -9.92 9.92 -12.50
C ARG A 64 -10.04 11.45 -12.59
N GLN A 65 -11.27 11.99 -12.61
CA GLN A 65 -11.54 13.44 -12.72
C GLN A 65 -11.93 14.05 -11.38
N LEU A 66 -12.55 13.28 -10.46
CA LEU A 66 -12.92 13.74 -9.12
C LEU A 66 -11.69 13.99 -8.23
N TRP A 67 -10.58 13.27 -8.50
CA TRP A 67 -9.35 13.30 -7.72
C TRP A 67 -8.22 13.91 -8.54
N ARG A 68 -8.28 15.21 -8.79
CA ARG A 68 -7.11 15.95 -9.24
C ARG A 68 -6.53 16.71 -8.08
N MET A 69 -5.27 16.42 -7.81
CA MET A 69 -4.48 17.27 -6.96
C MET A 69 -3.96 18.47 -7.75
N ARG A 70 -3.82 19.55 -7.04
CA ARG A 70 -3.39 20.86 -7.51
C ARG A 70 -1.89 20.89 -7.81
N ASP A 71 -1.46 20.11 -8.80
CA ASP A 71 -0.06 20.12 -9.20
C ASP A 71 0.25 20.98 -10.44
N LYS A 72 -0.77 21.54 -11.12
CA LYS A 72 -0.55 22.44 -12.27
C LYS A 72 -1.65 23.49 -12.42
N VAL A 73 -1.26 24.72 -12.20
CA VAL A 73 -2.01 25.91 -12.60
C VAL A 73 -2.28 25.85 -14.12
N GLY A 74 -3.55 25.90 -14.53
CA GLY A 74 -3.93 26.10 -15.92
C GLY A 74 -4.70 25.01 -16.64
N LYS A 75 -5.09 23.91 -15.99
CA LYS A 75 -6.00 22.90 -16.56
C LYS A 75 -7.35 22.94 -15.86
N LYS A 76 -8.44 22.61 -16.61
CA LYS A 76 -9.83 22.65 -16.13
C LYS A 76 -9.96 22.16 -14.69
N PRO A 77 -10.63 22.90 -13.80
CA PRO A 77 -10.76 22.53 -12.41
C PRO A 77 -11.44 21.16 -12.30
N ALA A 78 -10.91 20.29 -11.45
CA ALA A 78 -11.59 19.07 -11.04
C ALA A 78 -12.78 19.45 -10.15
N LEU A 79 -13.84 18.63 -10.15
CA LEU A 79 -15.03 18.86 -9.32
C LEU A 79 -14.70 18.92 -7.82
N ILE A 80 -13.62 18.24 -7.38
CA ILE A 80 -13.13 18.25 -6.01
C ILE A 80 -11.59 18.21 -6.04
N GLU A 81 -10.96 19.25 -5.52
CA GLU A 81 -9.52 19.28 -5.26
C GLU A 81 -9.30 18.97 -3.78
N PHE A 82 -8.59 17.88 -3.49
CA PHE A 82 -8.14 17.60 -2.13
C PHE A 82 -6.67 18.00 -2.00
N PRO A 83 -6.36 19.05 -1.23
CA PRO A 83 -5.00 19.24 -0.79
C PRO A 83 -4.66 18.13 0.21
N LEU A 84 -3.62 17.36 -0.04
CA LEU A 84 -2.94 16.59 1.00
C LEU A 84 -2.16 17.62 1.82
N ASP A 85 -2.88 18.37 2.61
CA ASP A 85 -2.27 19.35 3.48
C ASP A 85 -1.75 18.69 4.76
N THR A 86 -1.11 19.50 5.59
CA THR A 86 -0.62 19.11 6.91
C THR A 86 -1.74 18.78 7.91
N GLY A 87 -3.01 18.87 7.51
CA GLY A 87 -4.20 18.64 8.34
C GLY A 87 -4.65 17.18 8.40
N GLY A 88 -4.10 16.28 7.55
CA GLY A 88 -4.44 14.86 7.57
C GLY A 88 -3.78 14.09 8.72
N ILE A 89 -3.98 12.76 8.72
CA ILE A 89 -3.44 11.85 9.75
C ILE A 89 -1.92 12.00 9.91
N ILE A 90 -1.19 12.11 8.79
CA ILE A 90 0.26 12.29 8.80
C ILE A 90 0.65 13.60 9.50
N GLY A 91 -0.01 14.70 9.15
CA GLY A 91 0.16 16.00 9.79
C GLY A 91 -0.17 15.97 11.28
N GLY A 92 -1.20 15.21 11.67
CA GLY A 92 -1.56 14.99 13.08
C GLY A 92 -0.42 14.33 13.87
N PHE A 93 0.25 13.32 13.33
CA PHE A 93 1.43 12.71 13.96
C PHE A 93 2.60 13.71 14.07
N VAL A 94 2.84 14.53 13.06
CA VAL A 94 3.86 15.58 13.11
C VAL A 94 3.56 16.58 14.22
N GLN A 95 2.32 17.06 14.32
CA GLN A 95 1.88 18.01 15.37
C GLN A 95 1.95 17.41 16.77
N ALA A 96 1.70 16.09 16.90
CA ALA A 96 1.85 15.36 18.15
C ALA A 96 3.33 15.05 18.52
N GLY A 97 4.30 15.57 17.79
CA GLY A 97 5.73 15.46 18.09
C GLY A 97 6.39 14.15 17.66
N TYR A 98 5.73 13.33 16.88
CA TYR A 98 6.32 12.09 16.36
C TYR A 98 7.48 12.38 15.39
N HIS A 99 8.47 11.49 15.38
CA HIS A 99 9.38 11.37 14.26
C HIS A 99 8.65 10.64 13.14
N VAL A 100 8.29 11.36 12.07
CA VAL A 100 7.50 10.83 10.96
C VAL A 100 8.40 10.58 9.77
N ALA A 101 8.36 9.34 9.24
CA ALA A 101 9.11 8.95 8.05
C ALA A 101 8.31 8.01 7.16
N GLY A 102 8.53 8.10 5.85
CA GLY A 102 7.89 7.22 4.87
C GLY A 102 8.82 6.82 3.74
N THR A 103 8.47 5.73 3.08
CA THR A 103 9.09 5.30 1.82
C THR A 103 8.05 4.68 0.90
N GLY A 104 8.23 4.83 -0.40
CA GLY A 104 7.28 4.32 -1.37
C GLY A 104 7.94 3.85 -2.66
N ALA A 105 7.35 2.83 -3.28
CA ALA A 105 7.82 2.20 -4.50
C ALA A 105 7.23 2.84 -5.76
N MET A 106 5.96 3.27 -5.69
CA MET A 106 5.24 3.75 -6.87
C MET A 106 5.55 5.19 -7.21
N SER A 107 5.46 5.53 -8.50
CA SER A 107 5.72 6.89 -9.01
C SER A 107 4.84 7.98 -8.39
N TRP A 108 3.74 7.62 -7.74
CA TRP A 108 2.89 8.51 -6.96
C TRP A 108 3.58 9.10 -5.72
N PHE A 109 4.65 8.44 -5.24
CA PHE A 109 5.48 8.89 -4.12
C PHE A 109 6.77 9.58 -4.56
N ARG A 110 6.95 9.82 -5.87
CA ARG A 110 8.13 10.51 -6.39
C ARG A 110 7.98 12.02 -6.23
N ASP A 111 9.06 12.69 -5.82
CA ASP A 111 9.11 14.15 -5.74
C ASP A 111 8.89 14.82 -7.12
N PRO A 112 8.14 15.89 -7.26
CA PRO A 112 7.31 16.61 -6.29
C PRO A 112 5.83 16.13 -6.32
N LYS A 113 5.54 14.97 -5.80
CA LYS A 113 4.18 14.44 -5.74
C LYS A 113 3.59 14.62 -4.35
N PRO A 114 2.28 14.89 -4.26
CA PRO A 114 1.65 15.22 -3.00
C PRO A 114 1.68 14.12 -1.94
N LEU A 115 1.60 12.84 -2.31
CA LEU A 115 1.74 11.74 -1.33
C LEU A 115 3.11 11.78 -0.64
N ARG A 116 4.15 12.19 -1.35
CA ARG A 116 5.48 12.38 -0.79
C ARG A 116 5.53 13.60 0.12
N GLU A 117 4.88 14.69 -0.27
CA GLU A 117 4.91 15.97 0.47
C GLU A 117 4.23 15.89 1.84
N ALA A 118 3.35 14.90 2.05
CA ALA A 118 2.74 14.64 3.34
C ALA A 118 3.77 14.28 4.44
N PHE A 119 4.98 13.83 4.06
CA PHE A 119 5.99 13.34 5.00
C PHE A 119 7.18 14.29 5.13
N PRO A 120 7.60 14.67 6.34
CA PRO A 120 8.82 15.48 6.55
C PRO A 120 10.10 14.71 6.18
N ASN A 121 10.12 13.38 6.37
CA ASN A 121 11.22 12.51 5.98
C ASN A 121 10.68 11.44 5.04
N PHE A 122 11.13 11.44 3.78
CA PHE A 122 10.67 10.48 2.79
C PHE A 122 11.77 10.08 1.82
N GLU A 123 11.81 8.80 1.47
CA GLU A 123 12.67 8.29 0.40
C GLU A 123 11.83 7.54 -0.65
N PHE A 124 11.90 7.99 -1.89
CA PHE A 124 11.40 7.23 -3.02
C PHE A 124 12.47 6.22 -3.46
N THR A 125 12.13 4.94 -3.39
CA THR A 125 13.11 3.86 -3.67
C THR A 125 12.87 3.18 -5.02
N GLY A 126 11.68 3.31 -5.60
CA GLY A 126 11.20 2.34 -6.58
C GLY A 126 10.92 0.99 -5.89
N ILE A 127 10.73 -0.06 -6.68
CA ILE A 127 10.50 -1.43 -6.19
C ILE A 127 11.83 -1.98 -5.66
N ASP A 128 12.07 -1.83 -4.37
CA ASP A 128 13.27 -2.29 -3.66
C ASP A 128 12.98 -2.39 -2.15
N ALA A 129 12.34 -3.48 -1.73
CA ALA A 129 11.93 -3.69 -0.35
C ALA A 129 13.11 -3.66 0.64
N LYS A 130 14.28 -4.17 0.25
CA LYS A 130 15.48 -4.14 1.11
C LYS A 130 15.92 -2.71 1.41
N ARG A 131 15.89 -1.84 0.41
CA ARG A 131 16.21 -0.42 0.56
C ARG A 131 15.16 0.30 1.39
N GLN A 132 13.88 -0.02 1.19
CA GLN A 132 12.76 0.54 1.97
C GLN A 132 12.90 0.19 3.46
N VAL A 133 13.15 -1.08 3.78
CA VAL A 133 13.40 -1.55 5.16
C VAL A 133 14.61 -0.83 5.74
N SER A 134 15.74 -0.80 5.02
CA SER A 134 16.96 -0.13 5.47
C SER A 134 16.74 1.35 5.78
N TYR A 135 15.96 2.06 4.94
CA TYR A 135 15.62 3.46 5.17
C TYR A 135 14.78 3.65 6.44
N ILE A 136 13.73 2.87 6.62
CA ILE A 136 12.86 2.97 7.81
C ILE A 136 13.62 2.62 9.08
N VAL A 137 14.45 1.58 9.08
CA VAL A 137 15.33 1.24 10.21
C VAL A 137 16.27 2.41 10.56
N LYS A 138 16.85 3.06 9.55
CA LYS A 138 17.69 4.26 9.76
C LYS A 138 16.88 5.40 10.39
N GLN A 139 15.65 5.63 9.95
CA GLN A 139 14.78 6.66 10.53
C GLN A 139 14.31 6.29 11.94
N TRP A 140 14.03 5.01 12.19
CA TRP A 140 13.73 4.49 13.52
C TRP A 140 14.87 4.79 14.51
N LYS A 141 16.12 4.53 14.14
CA LYS A 141 17.30 4.83 14.97
C LYS A 141 17.51 6.34 15.19
N ARG A 142 17.01 7.19 14.27
CA ARG A 142 17.07 8.66 14.40
C ARG A 142 15.96 9.28 15.25
N LYS A 143 14.92 8.53 15.61
CA LYS A 143 13.80 9.06 16.40
C LYS A 143 14.23 9.56 17.79
N ALA A 144 15.36 9.09 18.30
CA ALA A 144 15.84 9.31 19.67
C ALA A 144 14.75 8.90 20.70
N THR A 145 14.33 9.80 21.55
CA THR A 145 13.25 9.57 22.54
C THR A 145 11.85 9.88 22.04
N ARG A 146 11.70 10.35 20.78
CA ARG A 146 10.38 10.68 20.23
C ARG A 146 9.60 9.42 19.85
N PRO A 147 8.26 9.44 19.93
CA PRO A 147 7.45 8.42 19.31
C PRO A 147 7.66 8.42 17.79
N PHE A 148 7.39 7.30 17.13
CA PHE A 148 7.68 7.10 15.72
C PHE A 148 6.42 6.75 14.94
N PHE A 149 6.20 7.42 13.82
CA PHE A 149 5.27 6.98 12.79
C PHE A 149 6.05 6.65 11.51
N GLY A 150 6.01 5.38 11.09
CA GLY A 150 6.63 4.89 9.88
C GLY A 150 5.59 4.45 8.85
N PHE A 151 5.86 4.76 7.57
CA PHE A 151 5.06 4.31 6.45
C PHE A 151 5.95 3.62 5.41
N ILE A 152 5.46 2.48 4.88
CA ILE A 152 6.10 1.77 3.76
C ILE A 152 5.01 1.43 2.75
N ASN A 153 5.25 1.75 1.47
CA ASN A 153 4.50 1.18 0.35
C ASN A 153 5.42 0.24 -0.41
N PHE A 154 5.26 -1.08 -0.20
CA PHE A 154 5.96 -2.10 -0.97
C PHE A 154 5.33 -2.26 -2.34
N GLY A 155 6.15 -2.26 -3.38
CA GLY A 155 5.72 -2.28 -4.77
C GLY A 155 5.87 -3.61 -5.49
N GLU A 156 6.46 -4.61 -4.87
CA GLU A 156 6.72 -5.91 -5.48
C GLU A 156 5.45 -6.60 -5.98
N PRO A 157 4.28 -6.53 -5.27
CA PRO A 157 3.05 -7.13 -5.76
C PRO A 157 2.35 -6.35 -6.87
N HIS A 158 2.82 -5.14 -7.20
CA HIS A 158 2.40 -4.38 -8.39
C HIS A 158 3.14 -4.88 -9.64
N GLY A 159 2.52 -4.77 -10.82
CA GLY A 159 3.22 -5.07 -12.07
C GLY A 159 4.55 -4.33 -12.22
N PRO A 160 5.62 -5.01 -12.60
CA PRO A 160 5.71 -6.30 -13.29
C PRO A 160 5.69 -7.56 -12.41
N TYR A 161 5.31 -7.51 -11.13
CA TYR A 161 5.27 -8.63 -10.18
C TYR A 161 6.62 -9.31 -10.02
N MET A 162 7.61 -8.57 -9.55
CA MET A 162 8.99 -9.03 -9.43
C MET A 162 9.64 -8.53 -8.15
N HIS A 163 10.59 -9.32 -7.65
CA HIS A 163 11.48 -8.95 -6.55
C HIS A 163 12.92 -9.32 -6.89
N ASP A 164 13.89 -8.82 -6.13
CA ASP A 164 15.32 -8.90 -6.45
C ASP A 164 15.93 -10.33 -6.43
N GLU A 165 15.20 -11.31 -5.94
CA GLU A 165 15.60 -12.72 -5.93
C GLU A 165 15.07 -13.50 -7.16
N MET A 166 14.23 -12.88 -8.00
CA MET A 166 13.76 -13.48 -9.25
C MET A 166 14.74 -13.28 -10.40
N ALA A 167 14.71 -14.19 -11.37
CA ALA A 167 15.47 -14.04 -12.61
C ALA A 167 15.02 -12.76 -13.37
N GLY A 168 15.99 -11.97 -13.83
CA GLY A 168 15.73 -10.70 -14.54
C GLY A 168 15.43 -9.50 -13.62
N ALA A 169 15.49 -9.66 -12.31
CA ALA A 169 15.20 -8.60 -11.34
C ALA A 169 16.08 -7.35 -11.51
N ALA A 170 17.30 -7.49 -12.00
CA ALA A 170 18.21 -6.36 -12.22
C ALA A 170 17.67 -5.33 -13.23
N GLU A 171 16.84 -5.78 -14.20
CA GLU A 171 16.22 -4.92 -15.20
C GLU A 171 15.03 -4.12 -14.64
N VAL A 172 14.48 -4.56 -13.50
CA VAL A 172 13.28 -4.00 -12.88
C VAL A 172 13.62 -3.15 -11.66
N LYS A 173 14.80 -3.36 -11.08
CA LYS A 173 15.23 -2.67 -9.87
C LYS A 173 15.24 -1.14 -10.06
N GLY A 174 14.53 -0.44 -9.20
CA GLY A 174 14.38 1.02 -9.29
C GLY A 174 13.35 1.50 -10.32
N THR A 175 12.66 0.62 -11.03
CA THR A 175 11.55 1.00 -11.91
C THR A 175 10.32 1.41 -11.10
N THR A 176 9.42 2.14 -11.74
CA THR A 176 8.15 2.56 -11.12
C THR A 176 7.02 1.57 -11.38
N GLY A 177 7.33 0.31 -11.69
CA GLY A 177 6.33 -0.69 -12.01
C GLY A 177 5.64 -0.54 -13.39
N THR A 178 5.91 0.55 -14.11
CA THR A 178 5.20 0.87 -15.36
C THR A 178 5.95 0.48 -16.64
N ALA A 179 7.19 0.00 -16.54
CA ALA A 179 8.09 -0.08 -17.69
C ALA A 179 7.72 -1.13 -18.74
N ASN A 180 7.04 -2.22 -18.39
CA ASN A 180 6.82 -3.36 -19.29
C ASN A 180 5.35 -3.58 -19.70
N PHE A 181 4.44 -2.69 -19.31
CA PHE A 181 3.02 -2.80 -19.65
C PHE A 181 2.63 -2.14 -21.00
N ARG A 182 3.58 -1.79 -21.84
CA ARG A 182 3.28 -1.14 -23.14
C ARG A 182 2.44 -2.00 -24.07
N GLU A 183 2.42 -3.31 -23.89
CA GLU A 183 1.67 -4.24 -24.75
C GLU A 183 0.29 -4.62 -24.16
N ARG A 184 0.02 -4.32 -22.88
CA ARG A 184 -1.29 -4.59 -22.27
C ARG A 184 -1.89 -3.28 -21.76
N PRO A 185 -3.15 -2.98 -22.07
CA PRO A 185 -3.76 -1.75 -21.59
C PRO A 185 -3.82 -1.77 -20.06
N HIS A 186 -3.28 -0.76 -19.41
CA HIS A 186 -3.27 -0.58 -17.93
C HIS A 186 -4.64 -0.55 -17.27
N ALA A 187 -5.68 -0.51 -18.03
CA ALA A 187 -7.04 -0.72 -17.60
C ALA A 187 -7.81 -1.11 -18.84
N ALA A 188 -8.23 -2.34 -18.95
CA ALA A 188 -9.30 -2.68 -19.84
C ALA A 188 -10.51 -1.89 -19.38
N LYS A 189 -10.79 -0.78 -20.07
CA LYS A 189 -11.91 0.11 -19.75
C LYS A 189 -13.26 -0.54 -20.06
N LEU A 190 -13.24 -1.68 -20.72
CA LEU A 190 -14.39 -2.48 -21.09
C LEU A 190 -14.00 -3.95 -21.03
N PRO A 191 -14.90 -4.85 -20.60
CA PRO A 191 -14.66 -6.27 -20.67
C PRO A 191 -14.33 -6.68 -22.10
N SER A 192 -13.33 -7.56 -22.24
CA SER A 192 -12.89 -8.07 -23.54
C SER A 192 -12.90 -9.59 -23.52
N THR A 193 -13.45 -10.20 -24.56
CA THR A 193 -13.39 -11.66 -24.76
C THR A 193 -11.98 -12.17 -25.09
N GLN A 194 -11.02 -11.25 -25.29
CA GLN A 194 -9.61 -11.61 -25.51
C GLN A 194 -8.87 -11.95 -24.23
N TRP A 195 -9.43 -11.61 -23.07
CA TRP A 195 -8.80 -11.85 -21.76
C TRP A 195 -9.40 -13.07 -21.09
N SER A 196 -8.53 -13.97 -20.69
CA SER A 196 -8.81 -15.03 -19.72
C SER A 196 -7.92 -14.85 -18.51
N PHE A 197 -8.27 -15.47 -17.40
CA PHE A 197 -7.46 -15.41 -16.18
C PHE A 197 -6.01 -15.83 -16.46
N ASP A 198 -5.07 -14.94 -16.12
CA ASP A 198 -3.62 -15.16 -16.25
C ASP A 198 -3.07 -15.68 -14.91
N GLU A 199 -3.14 -16.99 -14.74
CA GLU A 199 -2.64 -17.66 -13.53
C GLU A 199 -1.14 -17.39 -13.30
N LYS A 200 -0.36 -17.22 -14.36
CA LYS A 200 1.08 -16.96 -14.23
C LYS A 200 1.33 -15.62 -13.52
N LEU A 201 0.64 -14.56 -13.92
CA LEU A 201 0.79 -13.25 -13.27
C LEU A 201 0.26 -13.26 -11.85
N TRP A 202 -0.86 -13.94 -11.61
CA TRP A 202 -1.37 -14.12 -10.25
C TRP A 202 -0.38 -14.88 -9.36
N ARG A 203 0.26 -15.96 -9.85
CA ARG A 203 1.32 -16.68 -9.14
C ARG A 203 2.54 -15.81 -8.87
N GLN A 204 2.92 -14.94 -9.78
CA GLN A 204 4.00 -13.99 -9.56
C GLN A 204 3.66 -12.99 -8.44
N GLN A 205 2.41 -12.51 -8.36
CA GLN A 205 1.97 -11.69 -7.24
C GLN A 205 2.03 -12.43 -5.91
N VAL A 206 1.58 -13.70 -5.87
CA VAL A 206 1.68 -14.58 -4.69
C VAL A 206 3.14 -14.73 -4.23
N ASP A 207 4.07 -14.93 -5.16
CA ASP A 207 5.49 -15.05 -4.86
C ASP A 207 6.08 -13.74 -4.31
N CYS A 208 5.71 -12.61 -4.88
CA CYS A 208 6.09 -11.29 -4.35
C CYS A 208 5.61 -11.06 -2.91
N ILE A 209 4.39 -11.47 -2.59
CA ILE A 209 3.86 -11.37 -1.22
C ILE A 209 4.66 -12.29 -0.28
N SER A 210 5.00 -13.51 -0.72
CA SER A 210 5.84 -14.45 0.04
C SER A 210 7.24 -13.88 0.30
N TYR A 211 7.84 -13.22 -0.68
CA TYR A 211 9.12 -12.53 -0.53
C TYR A 211 9.04 -11.39 0.50
N LEU A 212 7.95 -10.62 0.50
CA LEU A 212 7.77 -9.49 1.43
C LEU A 212 7.60 -9.94 2.88
N ASP A 213 7.11 -11.15 3.15
CA ASP A 213 7.05 -11.71 4.50
C ASP A 213 8.45 -11.72 5.16
N ALA A 214 9.46 -12.18 4.43
CA ALA A 214 10.84 -12.18 4.93
C ALA A 214 11.39 -10.74 5.13
N ARG A 215 11.05 -9.82 4.24
CA ARG A 215 11.47 -8.40 4.36
C ARG A 215 10.83 -7.71 5.56
N MET A 216 9.58 -8.02 5.85
CA MET A 216 8.92 -7.58 7.08
C MET A 216 9.56 -8.21 8.32
N GLY A 217 10.02 -9.47 8.23
CA GLY A 217 10.80 -10.12 9.29
C GLY A 217 12.09 -9.39 9.62
N ASP A 218 12.83 -8.96 8.60
CA ASP A 218 14.03 -8.14 8.77
C ASP A 218 13.70 -6.82 9.51
N LEU A 219 12.62 -6.16 9.11
CA LEU A 219 12.14 -4.91 9.72
C LEU A 219 11.75 -5.13 11.20
N PHE A 220 10.90 -6.12 11.48
CA PHE A 220 10.39 -6.36 12.83
C PHE A 220 11.50 -6.79 13.79
N THR A 221 12.48 -7.53 13.31
CA THR A 221 13.69 -7.87 14.08
C THR A 221 14.45 -6.60 14.51
N GLU A 222 14.65 -5.65 13.59
CA GLU A 222 15.34 -4.40 13.92
C GLU A 222 14.54 -3.50 14.87
N LEU A 223 13.22 -3.44 14.71
CA LEU A 223 12.34 -2.67 15.59
C LEU A 223 12.31 -3.27 17.02
N GLY A 224 12.25 -4.59 17.14
CA GLY A 224 12.20 -5.31 18.42
C GLY A 224 13.47 -5.17 19.26
N ARG A 225 14.62 -4.83 18.67
CA ARG A 225 15.87 -4.63 19.40
C ARG A 225 15.81 -3.51 20.44
N ASP A 226 14.99 -2.49 20.19
CA ASP A 226 14.85 -1.34 21.11
C ASP A 226 13.93 -1.64 22.30
N LYS A 227 13.29 -2.81 22.31
CA LYS A 227 12.32 -3.21 23.37
C LYS A 227 11.23 -2.17 23.61
N VAL A 228 10.72 -1.60 22.53
CA VAL A 228 9.62 -0.63 22.50
C VAL A 228 8.46 -1.24 21.75
N GLY A 229 7.28 -1.24 22.36
CA GLY A 229 6.08 -1.76 21.69
C GLY A 229 5.70 -0.92 20.46
N VAL A 230 5.40 -1.60 19.34
CA VAL A 230 5.04 -0.95 18.06
C VAL A 230 3.73 -1.53 17.57
N THR A 231 2.71 -0.69 17.38
CA THR A 231 1.50 -1.09 16.64
C THR A 231 1.78 -1.01 15.14
N ILE A 232 1.45 -2.09 14.43
CA ILE A 232 1.72 -2.27 13.00
C ILE A 232 0.42 -2.63 12.30
N ALA A 233 0.12 -1.91 11.23
CA ALA A 233 -0.95 -2.25 10.30
C ALA A 233 -0.32 -2.63 8.95
N VAL A 234 -0.68 -3.81 8.43
CA VAL A 234 -0.31 -4.29 7.09
C VAL A 234 -1.60 -4.45 6.30
N CYS A 235 -1.70 -3.81 5.14
CA CYS A 235 -2.87 -3.94 4.28
C CYS A 235 -2.51 -3.84 2.78
N GLY A 236 -3.40 -4.33 1.91
CA GLY A 236 -3.38 -3.94 0.51
C GLY A 236 -3.93 -2.52 0.36
N ASP A 237 -3.41 -1.73 -0.55
CA ASP A 237 -4.00 -0.44 -0.91
C ASP A 237 -5.14 -0.58 -1.92
N HIS A 238 -5.05 -1.50 -2.83
CA HIS A 238 -6.06 -2.05 -3.74
C HIS A 238 -5.56 -3.39 -4.30
N GLY A 239 -6.40 -4.08 -5.05
CA GLY A 239 -6.04 -5.30 -5.76
C GLY A 239 -5.85 -5.08 -7.27
N GLU A 240 -5.92 -6.18 -8.02
CA GLU A 240 -5.66 -6.22 -9.46
C GLU A 240 -6.55 -7.29 -10.12
N CYS A 241 -7.03 -7.05 -11.35
CA CYS A 241 -7.63 -8.08 -12.19
C CYS A 241 -6.57 -8.69 -13.10
N PHE A 242 -6.58 -10.01 -13.21
CA PHE A 242 -5.69 -10.78 -14.08
C PHE A 242 -6.46 -11.46 -15.23
N GLY A 243 -7.56 -10.88 -15.68
CA GLY A 243 -8.41 -11.39 -16.76
C GLY A 243 -9.82 -11.81 -16.31
N GLU A 244 -10.13 -11.71 -15.02
CA GLU A 244 -11.47 -11.99 -14.50
C GLU A 244 -12.50 -11.10 -15.21
N ASP A 245 -13.63 -11.70 -15.59
CA ASP A 245 -14.73 -11.05 -16.32
C ASP A 245 -14.27 -10.30 -17.60
N GLY A 246 -13.16 -10.74 -18.21
CA GLY A 246 -12.54 -10.06 -19.35
C GLY A 246 -11.87 -8.73 -19.00
N LEU A 247 -11.57 -8.50 -17.72
CA LEU A 247 -10.94 -7.29 -17.21
C LEU A 247 -9.48 -7.55 -16.82
N TYR A 248 -8.63 -6.54 -17.00
CA TYR A 248 -7.21 -6.62 -16.66
C TYR A 248 -6.73 -5.31 -16.07
N GLY A 249 -5.88 -5.40 -15.02
CA GLY A 249 -5.35 -4.22 -14.36
C GLY A 249 -6.25 -3.72 -13.22
N HIS A 250 -6.12 -2.45 -12.92
CA HIS A 250 -6.86 -1.74 -11.86
C HIS A 250 -7.31 -0.35 -12.32
N GLY A 251 -7.94 0.44 -11.44
CA GLY A 251 -8.47 1.77 -11.76
C GLY A 251 -9.92 1.75 -12.21
N PHE A 252 -10.63 0.66 -11.98
CA PHE A 252 -12.07 0.47 -12.16
C PHE A 252 -12.61 -0.40 -11.02
N TYR A 253 -13.92 -0.42 -10.83
CA TYR A 253 -14.52 -1.27 -9.80
C TYR A 253 -14.54 -2.74 -10.22
N HIS A 254 -14.01 -3.60 -9.38
CA HIS A 254 -14.16 -5.05 -9.42
C HIS A 254 -13.87 -5.63 -8.03
N PRO A 255 -14.55 -6.70 -7.56
CA PRO A 255 -14.27 -7.30 -6.25
C PRO A 255 -12.79 -7.62 -6.03
N LYS A 256 -12.11 -8.15 -7.05
CA LYS A 256 -10.67 -8.47 -6.99
C LYS A 256 -9.74 -7.26 -6.85
N ILE A 257 -10.25 -6.07 -7.11
CA ILE A 257 -9.52 -4.80 -6.87
C ILE A 257 -9.86 -4.24 -5.50
N MET A 258 -11.09 -4.45 -5.02
CA MET A 258 -11.53 -3.89 -3.75
C MET A 258 -11.19 -4.76 -2.55
N GLU A 259 -11.14 -6.09 -2.71
CA GLU A 259 -10.85 -7.04 -1.64
C GLU A 259 -9.36 -7.14 -1.37
N VAL A 260 -8.93 -6.63 -0.21
CA VAL A 260 -7.53 -6.53 0.19
C VAL A 260 -7.29 -7.18 1.56
N PRO A 261 -6.07 -7.67 1.83
CA PRO A 261 -5.73 -8.12 3.18
C PRO A 261 -5.62 -6.95 4.15
N MET A 262 -6.00 -7.19 5.41
CA MET A 262 -5.78 -6.30 6.53
C MET A 262 -5.37 -7.10 7.75
N LEU A 263 -4.22 -6.76 8.33
CA LEU A 263 -3.68 -7.32 9.57
C LEU A 263 -3.20 -6.18 10.44
N ILE A 264 -3.71 -6.09 11.68
CA ILE A 264 -3.27 -5.09 12.66
C ILE A 264 -2.82 -5.84 13.91
N PHE A 265 -1.63 -5.55 14.37
CA PHE A 265 -1.03 -6.23 15.50
C PHE A 265 -0.04 -5.33 16.25
N ARG A 266 0.38 -5.79 17.42
CA ARG A 266 1.43 -5.18 18.20
C ARG A 266 2.65 -6.09 18.24
N LEU A 267 3.81 -5.53 17.89
CA LEU A 267 5.11 -6.07 18.26
C LEU A 267 5.39 -5.58 19.68
N ASN A 268 5.45 -6.49 20.62
CA ASN A 268 5.65 -6.19 22.05
C ASN A 268 7.13 -5.93 22.39
N GLU A 269 7.37 -5.43 23.59
CA GLU A 269 8.72 -5.13 24.08
C GLU A 269 9.61 -6.38 24.26
N ASP A 270 9.00 -7.54 24.42
CA ASP A 270 9.69 -8.85 24.49
C ASP A 270 9.90 -9.50 23.11
N GLY A 271 9.48 -8.85 22.04
CA GLY A 271 9.56 -9.35 20.67
C GLY A 271 8.41 -10.27 20.27
N SER A 272 7.46 -10.57 21.15
CA SER A 272 6.26 -11.33 20.82
C SER A 272 5.26 -10.48 20.01
N PHE A 273 4.30 -11.14 19.37
CA PHE A 273 3.21 -10.48 18.66
C PHE A 273 1.88 -10.67 19.39
N THR A 274 1.05 -9.64 19.37
CA THR A 274 -0.34 -9.70 19.87
C THR A 274 -1.26 -9.18 18.77
N ASP A 275 -2.27 -9.97 18.39
CA ASP A 275 -3.35 -9.53 17.51
C ASP A 275 -4.22 -8.52 18.28
N ASP A 276 -4.13 -7.25 17.90
CA ASP A 276 -4.67 -6.13 18.67
C ASP A 276 -6.01 -5.60 18.13
N VAL A 277 -6.54 -6.21 17.05
CA VAL A 277 -7.73 -5.67 16.36
C VAL A 277 -8.96 -5.61 17.26
N ASN A 278 -9.15 -6.62 18.13
CA ASN A 278 -10.30 -6.65 19.03
C ASN A 278 -10.14 -5.62 20.16
N GLN A 279 -8.95 -5.45 20.70
CA GLN A 279 -8.69 -4.49 21.79
C GLN A 279 -8.74 -3.03 21.31
N ILE A 280 -8.29 -2.75 20.08
CA ILE A 280 -8.37 -1.41 19.50
C ILE A 280 -9.83 -1.04 19.20
N ALA A 281 -10.62 -1.98 18.67
CA ALA A 281 -12.04 -1.77 18.38
C ALA A 281 -12.84 -1.53 19.69
N GLU A 282 -12.58 -2.30 20.73
CA GLU A 282 -13.23 -2.13 22.05
C GLU A 282 -12.90 -0.76 22.68
N ARG A 283 -11.66 -0.30 22.59
CA ARG A 283 -11.26 1.02 23.13
C ARG A 283 -11.84 2.17 22.29
N ALA A 284 -11.95 2.01 20.98
CA ALA A 284 -12.54 3.02 20.11
C ALA A 284 -14.07 3.14 20.28
N CYS A 285 -14.75 2.07 20.72
CA CYS A 285 -16.20 2.11 21.02
C CYS A 285 -16.52 2.65 22.43
N LEU A 286 -15.51 2.80 23.30
CA LEU A 286 -15.70 3.28 24.68
C LEU A 286 -15.25 4.74 24.87
N SER A 287 -14.79 5.41 23.82
CA SER A 287 -14.40 6.82 23.79
C SER A 287 -15.36 7.64 22.93
#